data_a22b725e36daba0edbad68fae6c48038
#
_entry.id   a22b725e36daba0edbad68fae6c48038
#
_cell.length_a   1.000
_cell.length_b   1.000
_cell.length_c   1.000
_cell.angle_alpha   90.00
_cell.angle_beta   90.00
_cell.angle_gamma   90.00
#
_symmetry.space_group_name_H-M   'P 1'
#
loop_
_entity.id
_entity.type
_entity.pdbx_description
1 polymer ?
#
loop_
_entity_poly.entity_id
_entity_poly.type
_entity_poly.pdbx_seq_one_letter_code
_entity_poly.pdbx_strand_id
1 'polypeptide(L)'
;MRRAKTILNLFTLLISTIILGQNDKMKYNQNSIDQNFIQTEKAFSTFNNKTDDAKILIIAEVENDSIFSIYVKNNQNTILNLSVQDSHLYLIQEAKDINGNWKPIEYWRFSTCGNSYGSEKIDSEKVIKTESRKYSGNFKTEIRFKLLEDNEVFYSNSLICNINSSLFKISDEVKNNASYQNVLRVSNKSLAEKVVFLEPNAFKEFSEKNKKWIAWVTEQNRKRNEKDNKN
;
A
#
# COMPACT_ATOMS: atom_id res chain seq x y z
N MET A 1 1.92 7.67 -56.61
CA MET A 1 2.75 7.94 -55.43
C MET A 1 2.01 8.63 -54.26
N ARG A 2 0.95 9.42 -54.41
CA ARG A 2 0.24 10.07 -53.26
C ARG A 2 -0.56 9.12 -52.38
N ARG A 3 -1.16 8.02 -52.89
CA ARG A 3 -1.96 7.10 -52.11
C ARG A 3 -1.17 6.23 -51.13
N ALA A 4 0.09 5.89 -51.43
CA ALA A 4 0.94 5.10 -50.57
C ALA A 4 1.40 5.88 -49.32
N LYS A 5 1.59 7.21 -49.41
CA LYS A 5 1.98 8.05 -48.26
C LYS A 5 0.83 8.22 -47.24
N THR A 6 -0.42 8.26 -47.72
CA THR A 6 -1.59 8.41 -46.86
C THR A 6 -1.85 7.15 -46.03
N ILE A 7 -1.64 5.97 -46.62
CA ILE A 7 -1.79 4.66 -45.93
C ILE A 7 -0.70 4.47 -44.87
N LEU A 8 0.53 4.89 -45.15
CA LEU A 8 1.66 4.80 -44.20
C LEU A 8 1.44 5.71 -42.98
N ASN A 9 0.88 6.91 -43.15
CA ASN A 9 0.56 7.82 -42.06
C ASN A 9 -0.62 7.32 -41.18
N LEU A 10 -1.60 6.63 -41.78
CA LEU A 10 -2.68 6.00 -41.00
C LEU A 10 -2.16 4.82 -40.18
N PHE A 11 -1.24 4.03 -40.72
CA PHE A 11 -0.65 2.89 -39.99
C PHE A 11 0.24 3.33 -38.82
N THR A 12 1.01 4.42 -38.96
CA THR A 12 1.78 5.00 -37.86
C THR A 12 0.90 5.61 -36.78
N LEU A 13 -0.25 6.20 -37.13
CA LEU A 13 -1.21 6.71 -36.16
C LEU A 13 -1.90 5.58 -35.36
N LEU A 14 -2.20 4.46 -36.00
CA LEU A 14 -2.79 3.28 -35.35
C LEU A 14 -1.79 2.58 -34.41
N ILE A 15 -0.49 2.56 -34.74
CA ILE A 15 0.55 1.98 -33.90
C ILE A 15 0.81 2.86 -32.66
N SER A 16 0.72 4.19 -32.80
CA SER A 16 0.90 5.10 -31.66
C SER A 16 -0.24 5.03 -30.63
N THR A 17 -1.45 4.65 -31.02
CA THR A 17 -2.58 4.46 -30.10
C THR A 17 -2.54 3.10 -29.37
N ILE A 18 -1.81 2.12 -29.86
CA ILE A 18 -1.65 0.81 -29.22
C ILE A 18 -0.59 0.84 -28.12
N ILE A 19 0.35 1.77 -28.16
CA ILE A 19 1.46 1.87 -27.17
C ILE A 19 1.04 2.60 -25.87
N LEU A 20 -0.12 3.23 -25.83
CA LEU A 20 -0.63 3.93 -24.64
C LEU A 20 -1.49 3.07 -23.70
N GLY A 21 -1.56 1.79 -23.92
CA GLY A 21 -2.02 0.85 -22.89
C GLY A 21 -0.92 0.70 -21.84
N GLN A 22 -0.77 1.66 -20.95
CA GLN A 22 0.04 1.47 -19.74
C GLN A 22 -0.53 0.25 -19.03
N ASN A 23 0.26 -0.84 -19.00
CA ASN A 23 0.01 -1.95 -18.10
C ASN A 23 0.11 -1.40 -16.67
N ASP A 24 -0.98 -0.87 -16.13
CA ASP A 24 -1.06 -0.51 -14.73
C ASP A 24 -0.96 -1.81 -13.93
N LYS A 25 0.25 -2.08 -13.47
CA LYS A 25 0.53 -3.17 -12.55
C LYS A 25 0.29 -2.67 -11.14
N MET A 26 -0.13 -3.56 -10.27
CA MET A 26 -0.16 -3.31 -8.83
C MET A 26 1.19 -2.75 -8.41
N LYS A 27 1.21 -1.58 -7.77
CA LYS A 27 2.44 -0.87 -7.41
C LYS A 27 2.65 -0.82 -5.92
N TYR A 28 3.91 -0.73 -5.55
CA TYR A 28 4.33 -0.36 -4.21
C TYR A 28 3.84 1.05 -3.89
N ASN A 29 3.18 1.17 -2.76
CA ASN A 29 2.64 2.44 -2.29
C ASN A 29 3.67 3.18 -1.43
N GLN A 30 3.79 4.49 -1.67
CA GLN A 30 4.69 5.40 -0.98
C GLN A 30 3.90 6.61 -0.46
N ASN A 31 2.99 6.37 0.48
CA ASN A 31 2.19 7.44 1.09
C ASN A 31 3.01 8.16 2.18
N SER A 32 3.89 9.09 1.78
CA SER A 32 4.64 9.91 2.72
C SER A 32 3.77 10.99 3.35
N ILE A 33 4.03 11.27 4.62
CA ILE A 33 3.38 12.36 5.32
C ILE A 33 3.90 13.70 4.76
N ASP A 34 2.98 14.59 4.39
CA ASP A 34 3.31 15.95 3.95
C ASP A 34 3.75 16.77 5.16
N GLN A 35 5.05 16.94 5.32
CA GLN A 35 5.67 17.71 6.41
C GLN A 35 5.39 19.22 6.32
N ASN A 36 4.95 19.71 5.14
CA ASN A 36 4.62 21.11 4.92
C ASN A 36 3.12 21.39 5.06
N PHE A 37 2.32 20.37 5.33
CA PHE A 37 0.88 20.52 5.48
C PHE A 37 0.53 21.36 6.72
N ILE A 38 -0.15 22.48 6.47
CA ILE A 38 -0.73 23.31 7.54
C ILE A 38 -2.22 23.00 7.61
N GLN A 39 -2.65 22.51 8.77
CA GLN A 39 -4.07 22.22 9.00
C GLN A 39 -4.90 23.49 8.85
N THR A 40 -5.80 23.50 7.87
CA THR A 40 -6.77 24.57 7.64
C THR A 40 -8.11 24.23 8.25
N GLU A 41 -8.96 25.24 8.47
CA GLU A 41 -10.36 25.03 8.90
C GLU A 41 -11.12 24.12 7.93
N LYS A 42 -10.82 24.22 6.62
CA LYS A 42 -11.40 23.34 5.60
C LYS A 42 -11.01 21.88 5.84
N ALA A 43 -9.73 21.59 6.05
CA ALA A 43 -9.26 20.23 6.31
C ALA A 43 -9.85 19.66 7.59
N PHE A 44 -10.07 20.48 8.62
CA PHE A 44 -10.72 20.08 9.85
C PHE A 44 -12.23 19.85 9.65
N SER A 45 -12.90 20.74 8.93
CA SER A 45 -14.36 20.68 8.69
C SER A 45 -14.79 19.46 7.87
N THR A 46 -13.88 18.86 7.07
CA THR A 46 -14.19 17.61 6.36
C THR A 46 -14.54 16.46 7.30
N PHE A 47 -14.09 16.51 8.55
CA PHE A 47 -14.38 15.49 9.58
C PHE A 47 -15.66 15.77 10.40
N ASN A 48 -16.25 16.97 10.33
CA ASN A 48 -17.38 17.37 11.17
C ASN A 48 -18.64 16.49 11.01
N ASN A 49 -18.79 15.84 9.89
CA ASN A 49 -19.95 14.97 9.60
C ASN A 49 -19.66 13.47 9.87
N LYS A 50 -18.46 13.11 10.36
CA LYS A 50 -18.12 11.74 10.76
C LYS A 50 -18.45 11.55 12.23
N THR A 51 -19.47 10.75 12.52
CA THR A 51 -19.88 10.34 13.88
C THR A 51 -19.25 9.00 14.29
N ASP A 52 -18.09 8.69 13.77
CA ASP A 52 -17.40 7.44 14.04
C ASP A 52 -16.53 7.59 15.30
N ASP A 53 -16.69 6.71 16.28
CA ASP A 53 -15.91 6.67 17.53
C ASP A 53 -14.51 6.05 17.35
N ALA A 54 -14.11 5.77 16.11
CA ALA A 54 -12.80 5.23 15.81
C ALA A 54 -11.68 6.19 16.24
N LYS A 55 -10.59 5.63 16.79
CA LYS A 55 -9.42 6.41 17.25
C LYS A 55 -8.72 7.19 16.13
N ILE A 56 -8.84 6.70 14.89
CA ILE A 56 -8.29 7.33 13.68
C ILE A 56 -9.42 7.49 12.67
N LEU A 57 -9.60 8.70 12.18
CA LEU A 57 -10.51 8.99 11.07
C LEU A 57 -9.72 9.27 9.80
N ILE A 58 -10.19 8.74 8.67
CA ILE A 58 -9.54 8.92 7.38
C ILE A 58 -10.55 9.47 6.38
N ILE A 59 -10.16 10.50 5.65
CA ILE A 59 -10.93 11.05 4.54
C ILE A 59 -10.03 11.15 3.32
N ALA A 60 -10.55 10.67 2.20
CA ALA A 60 -9.90 10.76 0.90
C ALA A 60 -10.73 11.66 -0.03
N GLU A 61 -10.05 12.51 -0.77
CA GLU A 61 -10.61 13.41 -1.77
C GLU A 61 -9.83 13.31 -3.08
N VAL A 62 -10.50 13.58 -4.19
CA VAL A 62 -9.82 13.72 -5.49
C VAL A 62 -9.16 15.09 -5.53
N GLU A 63 -7.83 15.12 -5.52
CA GLU A 63 -7.08 16.37 -5.66
C GLU A 63 -7.06 16.84 -7.12
N ASN A 64 -6.74 15.90 -8.03
CA ASN A 64 -6.70 16.13 -9.47
C ASN A 64 -6.84 14.80 -10.24
N ASP A 65 -6.55 14.81 -11.54
CA ASP A 65 -6.68 13.62 -12.40
C ASP A 65 -5.68 12.51 -12.08
N SER A 66 -4.65 12.77 -11.30
CA SER A 66 -3.55 11.85 -11.03
C SER A 66 -3.33 11.54 -9.54
N ILE A 67 -3.93 12.33 -8.63
CA ILE A 67 -3.62 12.31 -7.20
C ILE A 67 -4.91 12.36 -6.36
N PHE A 68 -4.90 11.59 -5.26
CA PHE A 68 -5.80 11.73 -4.13
C PHE A 68 -5.09 12.43 -2.98
N SER A 69 -5.76 13.36 -2.33
CA SER A 69 -5.39 13.86 -1.00
C SER A 69 -6.06 12.99 0.07
N ILE A 70 -5.27 12.55 1.04
CA ILE A 70 -5.74 11.69 2.13
C ILE A 70 -5.41 12.39 3.44
N TYR A 71 -6.44 12.66 4.22
CA TYR A 71 -6.36 13.29 5.52
C TYR A 71 -6.55 12.23 6.59
N VAL A 72 -5.66 12.19 7.57
CA VAL A 72 -5.71 11.29 8.71
C VAL A 72 -5.80 12.14 9.97
N LYS A 73 -6.87 11.97 10.75
CA LYS A 73 -7.13 12.70 12.00
C LYS A 73 -6.92 11.79 13.20
N ASN A 74 -6.18 12.27 14.19
CA ASN A 74 -6.22 11.70 15.52
C ASN A 74 -7.53 12.11 16.20
N ASN A 75 -8.44 11.18 16.39
CA ASN A 75 -9.76 11.43 16.99
C ASN A 75 -9.78 11.12 18.49
N GLN A 76 -8.60 11.00 19.11
CA GLN A 76 -8.46 10.76 20.56
C GLN A 76 -8.12 12.05 21.30
N ASN A 77 -8.41 12.07 22.60
CA ASN A 77 -8.02 13.15 23.50
C ASN A 77 -6.55 13.09 23.97
N THR A 78 -5.78 12.17 23.38
CA THR A 78 -4.36 11.93 23.71
C THR A 78 -3.51 11.95 22.45
N ILE A 79 -2.19 12.04 22.62
CA ILE A 79 -1.24 11.93 21.50
C ILE A 79 -1.33 10.52 20.90
N LEU A 80 -1.47 10.45 19.59
CA LEU A 80 -1.36 9.24 18.80
C LEU A 80 0.09 9.10 18.29
N ASN A 81 0.73 7.95 18.55
CA ASN A 81 2.00 7.61 17.92
C ASN A 81 1.71 6.73 16.70
N LEU A 82 1.61 7.33 15.53
CA LEU A 82 1.28 6.66 14.29
C LEU A 82 2.53 5.99 13.69
N SER A 83 2.47 4.70 13.47
CA SER A 83 3.59 3.91 12.91
C SER A 83 3.91 4.34 11.48
N VAL A 84 5.19 4.48 11.18
CA VAL A 84 5.68 4.83 9.83
C VAL A 84 6.89 3.98 9.43
N GLN A 85 7.10 3.87 8.12
CA GLN A 85 8.33 3.35 7.53
C GLN A 85 8.91 4.41 6.59
N ASP A 86 10.09 4.96 6.90
CA ASP A 86 10.72 6.06 6.14
C ASP A 86 9.75 7.26 5.93
N SER A 87 9.02 7.65 6.99
CA SER A 87 7.96 8.68 6.98
C SER A 87 6.74 8.37 6.11
N HIS A 88 6.55 7.12 5.70
CA HIS A 88 5.37 6.68 4.95
C HIS A 88 4.40 5.91 5.85
N LEU A 89 3.12 6.19 5.70
CA LEU A 89 2.03 5.50 6.41
C LEU A 89 1.83 4.10 5.87
N TYR A 90 1.52 3.13 6.73
CA TYR A 90 1.08 1.79 6.32
C TYR A 90 -0.31 1.85 5.70
N LEU A 91 -0.40 2.46 4.54
CA LEU A 91 -1.63 2.81 3.83
C LEU A 91 -1.58 2.26 2.41
N ILE A 92 -2.62 1.54 1.98
CA ILE A 92 -2.76 1.02 0.60
C ILE A 92 -4.16 1.29 0.07
N GLN A 93 -4.32 1.27 -1.25
CA GLN A 93 -5.63 1.34 -1.90
C GLN A 93 -6.26 -0.05 -2.02
N GLU A 94 -7.58 -0.08 -1.80
CA GLU A 94 -8.47 -1.19 -2.14
C GLU A 94 -9.53 -0.72 -3.13
N ALA A 95 -10.00 -1.61 -3.99
CA ALA A 95 -11.11 -1.39 -4.89
C ALA A 95 -12.11 -2.55 -4.83
N LYS A 96 -13.37 -2.30 -5.16
CA LYS A 96 -14.36 -3.37 -5.33
C LYS A 96 -14.16 -4.08 -6.66
N ASP A 97 -14.06 -5.40 -6.62
CA ASP A 97 -14.04 -6.23 -7.84
C ASP A 97 -15.44 -6.32 -8.48
N ILE A 98 -15.56 -7.07 -9.56
CA ILE A 98 -16.83 -7.25 -10.30
C ILE A 98 -17.94 -7.88 -9.43
N ASN A 99 -17.59 -8.57 -8.35
CA ASN A 99 -18.53 -9.19 -7.42
C ASN A 99 -18.85 -8.27 -6.22
N GLY A 100 -18.32 -7.05 -6.21
CA GLY A 100 -18.49 -6.08 -5.10
C GLY A 100 -17.58 -6.33 -3.89
N ASN A 101 -16.62 -7.25 -3.96
CA ASN A 101 -15.70 -7.52 -2.87
C ASN A 101 -14.52 -6.54 -2.89
N TRP A 102 -14.18 -6.00 -1.73
CA TRP A 102 -12.98 -5.20 -1.57
C TRP A 102 -11.73 -6.05 -1.76
N LYS A 103 -10.82 -5.58 -2.60
CA LYS A 103 -9.52 -6.20 -2.87
C LYS A 103 -8.42 -5.15 -2.93
N PRO A 104 -7.23 -5.45 -2.41
CA PRO A 104 -6.09 -4.55 -2.55
C PRO A 104 -5.70 -4.42 -4.02
N ILE A 105 -5.41 -3.18 -4.42
CA ILE A 105 -4.86 -2.83 -5.73
C ILE A 105 -3.45 -2.24 -5.62
N GLU A 106 -2.97 -2.13 -4.40
CA GLU A 106 -1.61 -1.79 -4.03
C GLU A 106 -1.06 -2.80 -3.02
N TYR A 107 0.26 -2.77 -2.80
CA TYR A 107 0.92 -3.62 -1.84
C TYR A 107 1.99 -2.84 -1.06
N TRP A 108 2.34 -3.32 0.12
CA TRP A 108 3.36 -2.74 0.96
C TRP A 108 4.68 -3.52 0.87
N ARG A 109 5.82 -2.80 0.87
CA ARG A 109 7.16 -3.39 0.95
C ARG A 109 7.78 -3.05 2.30
N PHE A 110 7.87 -4.05 3.16
CA PHE A 110 8.58 -3.87 4.42
C PHE A 110 10.08 -3.74 4.18
N SER A 111 10.69 -2.76 4.84
CA SER A 111 12.14 -2.57 4.81
C SER A 111 12.84 -3.70 5.58
N THR A 112 14.04 -4.06 5.12
CA THR A 112 14.95 -4.94 5.87
C THR A 112 15.89 -4.15 6.80
N CYS A 113 15.88 -2.82 6.71
CA CYS A 113 16.65 -1.92 7.55
C CYS A 113 15.83 -1.53 8.79
N GLY A 114 16.37 -1.81 9.99
CA GLY A 114 15.69 -1.46 11.25
C GLY A 114 15.47 0.04 11.42
N ASN A 115 16.35 0.88 10.87
CA ASN A 115 16.27 2.33 10.97
C ASN A 115 15.14 2.96 10.13
N SER A 116 14.52 2.18 9.23
CA SER A 116 13.37 2.64 8.45
C SER A 116 12.09 2.74 9.28
N TYR A 117 12.02 2.07 10.43
CA TYR A 117 10.83 1.99 11.27
C TYR A 117 10.82 3.07 12.33
N GLY A 118 9.72 3.78 12.45
CA GLY A 118 9.55 4.87 13.40
C GLY A 118 8.09 5.13 13.72
N SER A 119 7.83 6.24 14.37
CA SER A 119 6.49 6.75 14.61
C SER A 119 6.44 8.28 14.49
N GLU A 120 5.31 8.78 13.99
CA GLU A 120 4.99 10.20 13.98
C GLU A 120 3.99 10.50 15.11
N LYS A 121 4.27 11.59 15.85
CA LYS A 121 3.38 12.03 16.92
C LYS A 121 2.32 12.97 16.35
N ILE A 122 1.07 12.58 16.52
CA ILE A 122 -0.08 13.41 16.12
C ILE A 122 -0.81 13.82 17.39
N ASP A 123 -0.80 15.12 17.69
CA ASP A 123 -1.53 15.66 18.85
C ASP A 123 -3.02 15.35 18.75
N SER A 124 -3.71 15.47 19.90
CA SER A 124 -5.18 15.35 19.97
C SER A 124 -5.85 16.25 18.93
N GLU A 125 -6.83 15.70 18.21
CA GLU A 125 -7.64 16.41 17.20
C GLU A 125 -6.84 16.94 15.99
N LYS A 126 -5.55 16.66 15.89
CA LYS A 126 -4.74 17.07 14.74
C LYS A 126 -4.98 16.21 13.52
N VAL A 127 -4.85 16.86 12.37
CA VAL A 127 -4.94 16.26 11.03
C VAL A 127 -3.57 16.31 10.37
N ILE A 128 -3.15 15.21 9.76
CA ILE A 128 -2.04 15.15 8.82
C ILE A 128 -2.54 14.86 7.41
N LYS A 129 -1.76 15.22 6.39
CA LYS A 129 -2.05 14.96 4.99
C LYS A 129 -1.02 14.01 4.41
N THR A 130 -1.45 13.12 3.55
CA THR A 130 -0.61 12.38 2.60
C THR A 130 -1.28 12.38 1.24
N GLU A 131 -0.53 11.99 0.22
CA GLU A 131 -1.02 11.88 -1.14
C GLU A 131 -0.86 10.45 -1.65
N SER A 132 -1.78 10.03 -2.50
CA SER A 132 -1.71 8.75 -3.17
C SER A 132 -2.08 8.88 -4.64
N ARG A 133 -1.54 7.99 -5.44
CA ARG A 133 -1.78 7.97 -6.88
C ARG A 133 -3.22 7.61 -7.20
N LYS A 134 -3.83 8.35 -8.12
CA LYS A 134 -5.07 7.97 -8.76
C LYS A 134 -4.79 7.16 -10.01
N TYR A 135 -5.23 5.91 -10.02
CA TYR A 135 -5.12 5.05 -11.19
C TYR A 135 -6.17 5.43 -12.25
N SER A 136 -5.91 5.02 -13.48
CA SER A 136 -6.83 5.20 -14.60
C SER A 136 -7.12 3.87 -15.28
N GLY A 137 -8.25 3.79 -15.99
CA GLY A 137 -8.66 2.61 -16.73
C GLY A 137 -10.12 2.68 -17.16
N ASN A 138 -10.66 1.55 -17.59
CA ASN A 138 -12.02 1.43 -18.08
C ASN A 138 -12.98 0.67 -17.15
N PHE A 139 -12.50 0.20 -15.99
CA PHE A 139 -13.33 -0.47 -14.99
C PHE A 139 -13.76 0.54 -13.93
N LYS A 140 -15.03 0.97 -13.99
CA LYS A 140 -15.63 1.89 -13.01
C LYS A 140 -15.94 1.14 -11.72
N THR A 141 -15.41 1.59 -10.60
CA THR A 141 -15.59 0.95 -9.31
C THR A 141 -15.47 1.95 -8.16
N GLU A 142 -15.79 1.48 -6.95
CA GLU A 142 -15.45 2.18 -5.72
C GLU A 142 -14.04 1.81 -5.28
N ILE A 143 -13.29 2.82 -4.80
CA ILE A 143 -12.01 2.65 -4.13
C ILE A 143 -12.07 3.20 -2.71
N ARG A 144 -11.22 2.72 -1.82
CA ARG A 144 -10.97 3.27 -0.48
C ARG A 144 -9.51 3.10 -0.11
N PHE A 145 -9.10 3.80 0.94
CA PHE A 145 -7.79 3.65 1.54
C PHE A 145 -7.88 2.84 2.83
N LYS A 146 -6.95 1.92 3.00
CA LYS A 146 -6.81 1.02 4.15
C LYS A 146 -5.52 1.36 4.86
N LEU A 147 -5.61 1.84 6.10
CA LEU A 147 -4.49 2.12 7.00
C LEU A 147 -4.41 1.00 8.05
N LEU A 148 -3.22 0.43 8.22
CA LEU A 148 -2.92 -0.49 9.33
C LEU A 148 -2.17 0.27 10.42
N GLU A 149 -2.71 0.27 11.64
CA GLU A 149 -2.08 0.81 12.85
C GLU A 149 -2.38 -0.09 14.06
N ASP A 150 -1.34 -0.48 14.81
CA ASP A 150 -1.47 -1.37 16.00
C ASP A 150 -2.29 -2.65 15.76
N ASN A 151 -2.13 -3.27 14.59
CA ASN A 151 -2.93 -4.42 14.13
C ASN A 151 -4.43 -4.16 13.96
N GLU A 152 -4.86 -2.92 13.97
CA GLU A 152 -6.21 -2.51 13.60
C GLU A 152 -6.21 -1.86 12.22
N VAL A 153 -7.33 -1.99 11.52
CA VAL A 153 -7.50 -1.42 10.18
C VAL A 153 -8.51 -0.29 10.23
N PHE A 154 -8.12 0.84 9.65
CA PHE A 154 -8.97 2.01 9.48
C PHE A 154 -9.19 2.25 8.00
N TYR A 155 -10.41 2.62 7.63
CA TYR A 155 -10.77 2.86 6.25
C TYR A 155 -11.22 4.30 6.02
N SER A 156 -10.87 4.83 4.84
CA SER A 156 -11.44 6.10 4.37
C SER A 156 -12.90 5.93 3.93
N ASN A 157 -13.54 7.05 3.58
CA ASN A 157 -14.70 7.03 2.70
C ASN A 157 -14.36 6.37 1.37
N SER A 158 -15.37 5.85 0.67
CA SER A 158 -15.20 5.38 -0.70
C SER A 158 -15.36 6.51 -1.73
N LEU A 159 -14.64 6.35 -2.84
CA LEU A 159 -14.65 7.26 -3.99
C LEU A 159 -14.93 6.45 -5.26
N ILE A 160 -15.71 7.03 -6.20
CA ILE A 160 -15.95 6.39 -7.50
C ILE A 160 -14.79 6.75 -8.43
N CYS A 161 -14.13 5.72 -8.98
CA CYS A 161 -13.00 5.88 -9.89
C CYS A 161 -13.04 4.87 -11.03
N ASN A 162 -12.28 5.17 -12.09
CA ASN A 162 -12.00 4.24 -13.16
C ASN A 162 -10.58 3.68 -12.97
N ILE A 163 -10.44 2.36 -12.91
CA ILE A 163 -9.15 1.67 -12.76
C ILE A 163 -8.95 0.63 -13.86
N ASN A 164 -7.73 0.14 -14.01
CA ASN A 164 -7.48 -1.03 -14.82
C ASN A 164 -7.76 -2.30 -13.99
N SER A 165 -8.65 -3.17 -14.47
CA SER A 165 -9.00 -4.41 -13.77
C SER A 165 -7.82 -5.38 -13.59
N SER A 166 -6.71 -5.19 -14.31
CA SER A 166 -5.48 -5.95 -14.09
C SER A 166 -4.86 -5.72 -12.72
N LEU A 167 -5.17 -4.60 -12.05
CA LEU A 167 -4.72 -4.29 -10.69
C LEU A 167 -5.20 -5.30 -9.63
N PHE A 168 -6.27 -6.05 -9.90
CA PHE A 168 -6.72 -7.12 -9.01
C PHE A 168 -5.85 -8.38 -9.06
N LYS A 169 -4.91 -8.45 -10.01
CA LYS A 169 -4.00 -9.60 -10.16
C LYS A 169 -2.67 -9.29 -9.50
N ILE A 170 -2.27 -10.17 -8.56
CA ILE A 170 -0.94 -10.11 -7.97
C ILE A 170 0.10 -10.26 -9.06
N SER A 171 0.88 -9.21 -9.29
CA SER A 171 1.91 -9.18 -10.34
C SER A 171 3.14 -9.98 -9.90
N ASP A 172 3.99 -10.32 -10.87
CA ASP A 172 5.28 -10.96 -10.57
C ASP A 172 6.22 -10.01 -9.83
N GLU A 173 6.04 -8.69 -9.98
CA GLU A 173 6.75 -7.69 -9.17
C GLU A 173 6.45 -7.87 -7.67
N VAL A 174 5.19 -8.04 -7.28
CA VAL A 174 4.80 -8.32 -5.89
C VAL A 174 5.42 -9.63 -5.42
N LYS A 175 5.27 -10.71 -6.20
CA LYS A 175 5.80 -12.03 -5.84
C LYS A 175 7.33 -12.04 -5.69
N ASN A 176 8.04 -11.25 -6.48
CA ASN A 176 9.50 -11.20 -6.48
C ASN A 176 10.09 -10.19 -5.49
N ASN A 177 9.26 -9.41 -4.79
CA ASN A 177 9.81 -8.47 -3.82
C ASN A 177 10.30 -9.19 -2.55
N ALA A 178 11.26 -8.56 -1.87
CA ALA A 178 11.92 -9.13 -0.70
C ALA A 178 10.93 -9.43 0.45
N SER A 179 9.91 -8.58 0.67
CA SER A 179 8.92 -8.81 1.73
C SER A 179 8.15 -10.09 1.48
N TYR A 180 7.64 -10.28 0.27
CA TYR A 180 6.91 -11.48 -0.12
C TYR A 180 7.77 -12.75 -0.02
N GLN A 181 8.99 -12.69 -0.59
CA GLN A 181 9.92 -13.83 -0.61
C GLN A 181 10.41 -14.22 0.80
N ASN A 182 10.64 -13.25 1.67
CA ASN A 182 11.04 -13.52 3.06
C ASN A 182 9.93 -14.27 3.82
N VAL A 183 8.65 -13.94 3.58
CA VAL A 183 7.55 -14.68 4.19
C VAL A 183 7.43 -16.07 3.61
N LEU A 184 7.57 -16.26 2.29
CA LEU A 184 7.54 -17.57 1.65
C LEU A 184 8.62 -18.51 2.19
N ARG A 185 9.82 -18.00 2.50
CA ARG A 185 10.92 -18.79 3.07
C ARG A 185 10.56 -19.46 4.39
N VAL A 186 9.71 -18.84 5.21
CA VAL A 186 9.38 -19.31 6.56
C VAL A 186 7.93 -19.75 6.72
N SER A 187 7.08 -19.54 5.69
CA SER A 187 5.67 -19.85 5.73
C SER A 187 5.11 -20.21 4.35
N ASN A 188 3.99 -19.64 3.96
CA ASN A 188 3.27 -19.96 2.73
C ASN A 188 2.77 -18.70 2.00
N LYS A 189 2.21 -18.93 0.81
CA LYS A 189 1.67 -17.89 -0.06
C LYS A 189 0.57 -17.07 0.63
N SER A 190 -0.34 -17.71 1.36
CA SER A 190 -1.44 -17.01 2.02
C SER A 190 -0.92 -15.97 3.04
N LEU A 191 0.08 -16.32 3.85
CA LEU A 191 0.66 -15.37 4.79
C LEU A 191 1.45 -14.28 4.06
N ALA A 192 2.16 -14.62 2.96
CA ALA A 192 2.89 -13.64 2.17
C ALA A 192 1.95 -12.57 1.59
N GLU A 193 0.80 -12.96 1.05
CA GLU A 193 -0.24 -12.05 0.59
C GLU A 193 -0.79 -11.19 1.71
N LYS A 194 -1.15 -11.79 2.86
CA LYS A 194 -1.64 -11.05 4.03
C LYS A 194 -0.65 -9.99 4.52
N VAL A 195 0.64 -10.31 4.55
CA VAL A 195 1.68 -9.37 4.98
C VAL A 195 1.78 -8.17 4.04
N VAL A 196 1.90 -8.40 2.74
CA VAL A 196 2.06 -7.30 1.77
C VAL A 196 0.76 -6.50 1.56
N PHE A 197 -0.39 -7.06 1.92
CA PHE A 197 -1.68 -6.39 1.87
C PHE A 197 -2.12 -5.79 3.21
N LEU A 198 -1.20 -5.68 4.16
CA LEU A 198 -1.44 -5.04 5.45
C LEU A 198 -2.63 -5.65 6.21
N GLU A 199 -2.75 -6.99 6.22
CA GLU A 199 -3.77 -7.66 7.01
C GLU A 199 -3.39 -7.67 8.51
N PRO A 200 -4.35 -7.46 9.42
CA PRO A 200 -4.11 -7.49 10.85
C PRO A 200 -3.38 -8.77 11.31
N ASN A 201 -2.44 -8.61 12.21
CA ASN A 201 -1.61 -9.69 12.78
C ASN A 201 -0.69 -10.44 11.79
N ALA A 202 -0.78 -10.19 10.49
CA ALA A 202 0.00 -10.93 9.50
C ALA A 202 1.52 -10.71 9.66
N PHE A 203 1.94 -9.48 9.90
CA PHE A 203 3.35 -9.17 10.13
C PHE A 203 3.85 -9.74 11.46
N LYS A 204 3.03 -9.74 12.50
CA LYS A 204 3.35 -10.38 13.79
C LYS A 204 3.55 -11.88 13.62
N GLU A 205 2.62 -12.57 12.95
CA GLU A 205 2.72 -13.99 12.66
C GLU A 205 4.00 -14.31 11.87
N PHE A 206 4.30 -13.52 10.84
CA PHE A 206 5.55 -13.65 10.08
C PHE A 206 6.77 -13.48 10.98
N SER A 207 6.82 -12.42 11.81
CA SER A 207 7.93 -12.14 12.70
C SER A 207 8.22 -13.30 13.67
N GLU A 208 7.19 -13.90 14.25
CA GLU A 208 7.32 -15.06 15.13
C GLU A 208 7.88 -16.28 14.40
N LYS A 209 7.38 -16.58 13.20
CA LYS A 209 7.88 -17.67 12.36
C LYS A 209 9.33 -17.43 11.93
N ASN A 210 9.67 -16.21 11.56
CA ASN A 210 11.02 -15.85 11.14
C ASN A 210 12.03 -15.97 12.31
N LYS A 211 11.66 -15.57 13.52
CA LYS A 211 12.49 -15.75 14.72
C LYS A 211 12.79 -17.24 14.96
N LYS A 212 11.79 -18.11 14.87
CA LYS A 212 11.96 -19.57 15.02
C LYS A 212 12.89 -20.15 13.94
N TRP A 213 12.71 -19.69 12.69
CA TRP A 213 13.54 -20.12 11.57
C TRP A 213 15.00 -19.68 11.76
N ILE A 214 15.25 -18.43 12.15
CA ILE A 214 16.61 -17.94 12.42
C ILE A 214 17.27 -18.76 13.53
N ALA A 215 16.59 -19.00 14.64
CA ALA A 215 17.10 -19.82 15.74
C ALA A 215 17.48 -21.23 15.27
N TRP A 216 16.62 -21.87 14.45
CA TRP A 216 16.90 -23.17 13.88
C TRP A 216 18.13 -23.16 12.96
N VAL A 217 18.26 -22.18 12.03
CA VAL A 217 19.42 -22.06 11.13
C VAL A 217 20.70 -21.85 11.92
N THR A 218 20.67 -21.00 12.95
CA THR A 218 21.82 -20.71 13.82
C THR A 218 22.30 -22.00 14.50
N GLU A 219 21.38 -22.79 15.02
CA GLU A 219 21.72 -24.07 15.67
C GLU A 219 22.28 -25.11 14.68
N GLN A 220 21.73 -25.20 13.45
CA GLN A 220 22.28 -26.09 12.42
C GLN A 220 23.73 -25.71 12.04
N ASN A 221 23.98 -24.38 11.89
CA ASN A 221 25.32 -23.89 11.58
C ASN A 221 26.30 -24.16 12.72
N ARG A 222 25.91 -23.99 13.98
CA ARG A 222 26.72 -24.36 15.14
C ARG A 222 27.12 -25.84 15.12
N LYS A 223 26.14 -26.73 14.92
CA LYS A 223 26.39 -28.20 14.85
C LYS A 223 27.31 -28.58 13.69
N ARG A 224 27.21 -27.88 12.54
CA ARG A 224 28.12 -28.10 11.40
C ARG A 224 29.55 -27.74 11.76
N ASN A 225 29.76 -26.54 12.27
CA ASN A 225 31.09 -26.06 12.65
C ASN A 225 31.75 -26.94 13.74
N GLU A 226 30.96 -27.47 14.68
CA GLU A 226 31.47 -28.40 15.71
C GLU A 226 31.92 -29.77 15.12
N LYS A 227 31.29 -30.23 14.01
CA LYS A 227 31.73 -31.43 13.30
C LYS A 227 33.02 -31.20 12.49
N ASP A 228 33.07 -30.03 11.82
CA ASP A 228 34.23 -29.69 10.97
C ASP A 228 35.49 -29.47 11.81
N ASN A 229 35.39 -29.01 13.06
CA ASN A 229 36.49 -28.83 13.99
C ASN A 229 36.96 -30.14 14.68
N LYS A 230 36.24 -31.27 14.49
CA LYS A 230 36.61 -32.57 15.10
C LYS A 230 37.29 -33.52 14.10
N ASN A 231 37.34 -33.14 12.84
CA ASN A 231 38.05 -33.86 11.76
C ASN A 231 39.36 -33.16 11.40
#